data_94955a0c8cec087edb1b038d2ab6e135
#
_entry.id   94955a0c8cec087edb1b038d2ab6e135
#
_cell.length_a   1.000
_cell.length_b   1.000
_cell.length_c   1.000
_cell.angle_alpha   90.00
_cell.angle_beta   90.00
_cell.angle_gamma   90.00
#
_symmetry.space_group_name_H-M   'P 1'
#
loop_
_entity.id
_entity.type
_entity.pdbx_description
1 polymer ?
#
loop_
_entity_poly.entity_id
_entity_poly.type
_entity_poly.pdbx_seq_one_letter_code
_entity_poly.pdbx_strand_id
1 'polypeptide(L)'
;MRKALYEKRADLLEELQALLDKAKEEDNRPLTDEEKELFEQIENQIKGIDETAEAKVEDLKKEPDNSSKKAETEEEKDTRAFANYIREIRGTANLTSAANGAVIPKTIADKIIKRVLEISPIYKDATHYNVGGTISVPYYDESAGSITVAYATEFQALTSTSGKYSSIDLSGFLAGALTLVSKSLVNNSDFDIVALVVENMSQALAKWIEGECLNGTSSKIKGIAGSVTPEMKITTASETAVTADELISLQELVADDYQDKAYFIMNKSTRTAIRKLKDGQGNYLLNKDFEAPWGYTLLGKPVYTSENCKPIAKGNNAIFYGDMSGLAVKVSEDMNIEVLREKYADQHALGVIGWVEMDAQIENAQKISVLTVKTS
;
A
#
# COMPACT_ATOMS: atom_id res chain seq x y z
N MET A 1 16.04 -17.98 -37.54
CA MET A 1 17.47 -18.13 -37.89
C MET A 1 18.11 -19.36 -37.23
N ARG A 2 18.04 -19.57 -35.90
CA ARG A 2 18.54 -20.81 -35.24
C ARG A 2 17.95 -22.11 -35.80
N LYS A 3 16.62 -22.15 -35.96
CA LYS A 3 15.93 -23.35 -36.52
C LYS A 3 16.46 -23.73 -37.88
N ALA A 4 16.70 -22.75 -38.76
CA ALA A 4 17.25 -23.00 -40.10
C ALA A 4 18.72 -23.46 -40.07
N LEU A 5 19.53 -23.11 -39.07
CA LEU A 5 20.91 -23.60 -38.92
C LEU A 5 20.92 -25.06 -38.42
N TYR A 6 20.01 -25.39 -37.49
CA TYR A 6 19.88 -26.80 -37.03
C TYR A 6 19.29 -27.73 -38.08
N GLU A 7 18.32 -27.25 -38.87
CA GLU A 7 17.77 -28.01 -40.01
C GLU A 7 18.89 -28.26 -41.04
N LYS A 8 19.66 -27.23 -41.41
CA LYS A 8 20.77 -27.40 -42.37
C LYS A 8 21.89 -28.31 -41.86
N ARG A 9 22.16 -28.29 -40.55
CA ARG A 9 23.11 -29.22 -39.91
C ARG A 9 22.60 -30.67 -39.93
N ALA A 10 21.30 -30.88 -39.73
CA ALA A 10 20.70 -32.21 -39.80
C ALA A 10 20.77 -32.77 -41.22
N ASP A 11 20.46 -31.96 -42.21
CA ASP A 11 20.53 -32.37 -43.63
C ASP A 11 21.96 -32.76 -44.04
N LEU A 12 22.98 -32.00 -43.62
CA LEU A 12 24.39 -32.30 -43.88
C LEU A 12 24.87 -33.57 -43.16
N LEU A 13 24.36 -33.90 -41.99
CA LEU A 13 24.65 -35.15 -41.28
C LEU A 13 24.00 -36.34 -41.98
N GLU A 14 22.80 -36.15 -42.54
CA GLU A 14 22.11 -37.17 -43.31
C GLU A 14 22.85 -37.47 -44.62
N GLU A 15 23.36 -36.46 -45.35
CA GLU A 15 24.22 -36.61 -46.51
C GLU A 15 25.52 -37.37 -46.19
N LEU A 16 26.17 -37.04 -45.06
CA LEU A 16 27.39 -37.70 -44.60
C LEU A 16 27.16 -39.18 -44.25
N GLN A 17 26.02 -39.47 -43.61
CA GLN A 17 25.60 -40.82 -43.30
C GLN A 17 25.31 -41.65 -44.60
N ALA A 18 24.66 -41.04 -45.57
CA ALA A 18 24.36 -41.69 -46.85
C ALA A 18 25.63 -42.08 -47.63
N LEU A 19 26.68 -41.20 -47.59
CA LEU A 19 28.00 -41.52 -48.19
C LEU A 19 28.67 -42.72 -47.51
N LEU A 20 28.61 -42.80 -46.18
CA LEU A 20 29.16 -43.91 -45.41
C LEU A 20 28.36 -45.22 -45.64
N ASP A 21 27.07 -45.14 -45.71
CA ASP A 21 26.20 -46.32 -45.94
C ASP A 21 26.38 -46.89 -47.34
N LYS A 22 26.54 -46.02 -48.38
CA LYS A 22 26.87 -46.43 -49.72
C LYS A 22 28.22 -47.16 -49.79
N ALA A 23 29.24 -46.67 -49.08
CA ALA A 23 30.54 -47.34 -49.01
C ALA A 23 30.47 -48.70 -48.28
N LYS A 24 29.53 -48.87 -47.32
CA LYS A 24 29.28 -50.11 -46.62
C LYS A 24 28.51 -51.16 -47.51
N GLU A 25 27.54 -50.68 -48.25
CA GLU A 25 26.72 -51.58 -49.14
C GLU A 25 27.56 -52.12 -50.27
N GLU A 26 28.62 -51.47 -50.74
CA GLU A 26 29.54 -51.87 -51.78
C GLU A 26 30.73 -52.69 -51.22
N ASP A 27 30.46 -53.69 -50.40
CA ASP A 27 31.46 -54.66 -49.84
C ASP A 27 32.49 -54.04 -48.91
N ASN A 28 32.05 -52.97 -48.18
CA ASN A 28 32.87 -52.25 -47.16
C ASN A 28 34.16 -51.63 -47.74
N ARG A 29 34.11 -51.20 -49.02
CA ARG A 29 35.23 -50.58 -49.68
C ARG A 29 35.65 -49.27 -49.05
N PRO A 30 36.94 -48.88 -49.14
CA PRO A 30 37.36 -47.56 -48.75
C PRO A 30 36.74 -46.50 -49.68
N LEU A 31 36.42 -45.30 -49.14
CA LEU A 31 35.91 -44.15 -49.89
C LEU A 31 36.88 -43.83 -51.04
N THR A 32 36.31 -43.53 -52.21
CA THR A 32 37.09 -43.02 -53.37
C THR A 32 37.63 -41.64 -53.04
N ASP A 33 38.62 -41.15 -53.81
CA ASP A 33 39.23 -39.85 -53.54
C ASP A 33 38.22 -38.71 -53.75
N GLU A 34 37.28 -38.83 -54.67
CA GLU A 34 36.16 -37.88 -54.86
C GLU A 34 35.18 -37.93 -53.68
N GLU A 35 34.89 -39.10 -53.12
CA GLU A 35 34.00 -39.25 -51.93
C GLU A 35 34.70 -38.73 -50.65
N LYS A 36 36.02 -38.84 -50.54
CA LYS A 36 36.78 -38.25 -49.45
C LYS A 36 36.77 -36.73 -49.50
N GLU A 37 36.96 -36.13 -50.66
CA GLU A 37 36.89 -34.68 -50.82
C GLU A 37 35.49 -34.14 -50.48
N LEU A 38 34.44 -34.87 -50.88
CA LEU A 38 33.06 -34.49 -50.52
C LEU A 38 32.80 -34.65 -49.03
N PHE A 39 33.31 -35.68 -48.39
CA PHE A 39 33.23 -35.92 -46.97
C PHE A 39 33.88 -34.79 -46.18
N GLU A 40 35.11 -34.39 -46.54
CA GLU A 40 35.82 -33.28 -45.91
C GLU A 40 35.10 -31.93 -46.12
N GLN A 41 34.50 -31.74 -47.30
CA GLN A 41 33.72 -30.49 -47.53
C GLN A 41 32.48 -30.44 -46.66
N ILE A 42 31.75 -31.53 -46.49
CA ILE A 42 30.57 -31.60 -45.62
C ILE A 42 30.98 -31.45 -44.15
N GLU A 43 32.05 -32.08 -43.69
CA GLU A 43 32.56 -31.97 -42.34
C GLU A 43 32.98 -30.50 -42.00
N ASN A 44 33.66 -29.85 -42.96
CA ASN A 44 34.04 -28.44 -42.81
C ASN A 44 32.79 -27.49 -42.75
N GLN A 45 31.73 -27.80 -43.49
CA GLN A 45 30.47 -27.04 -43.42
C GLN A 45 29.76 -27.25 -42.11
N ILE A 46 29.73 -28.46 -41.57
CA ILE A 46 29.17 -28.74 -40.22
C ILE A 46 29.95 -28.00 -39.16
N LYS A 47 31.29 -28.04 -39.22
CA LYS A 47 32.18 -27.35 -38.29
C LYS A 47 31.98 -25.81 -38.33
N GLY A 48 31.81 -25.24 -39.52
CA GLY A 48 31.46 -23.80 -39.66
C GLY A 48 30.09 -23.45 -39.11
N ILE A 49 29.12 -24.35 -39.16
CA ILE A 49 27.80 -24.17 -38.53
C ILE A 49 27.91 -24.23 -37.00
N ASP A 50 28.67 -25.20 -36.46
CA ASP A 50 28.90 -25.37 -35.03
C ASP A 50 29.69 -24.19 -34.46
N GLU A 51 30.75 -23.70 -35.13
CA GLU A 51 31.49 -22.49 -34.75
C GLU A 51 30.59 -21.23 -34.76
N THR A 52 29.71 -21.11 -35.77
CA THR A 52 28.75 -20.02 -35.87
C THR A 52 27.69 -20.08 -34.75
N ALA A 53 27.30 -21.29 -34.36
CA ALA A 53 26.36 -21.52 -33.26
C ALA A 53 27.00 -21.25 -31.90
N GLU A 54 28.28 -21.64 -31.71
CA GLU A 54 29.05 -21.39 -30.49
C GLU A 54 29.43 -19.91 -30.35
N ALA A 55 29.90 -19.23 -31.42
CA ALA A 55 30.17 -17.81 -31.40
C ALA A 55 28.93 -16.98 -31.05
N LYS A 56 27.74 -17.37 -31.55
CA LYS A 56 26.48 -16.75 -31.15
C LYS A 56 26.01 -17.10 -29.74
N VAL A 57 26.45 -18.20 -29.18
CA VAL A 57 26.23 -18.56 -27.77
C VAL A 57 27.19 -17.78 -26.87
N GLU A 58 28.43 -17.54 -27.34
CA GLU A 58 29.39 -16.68 -26.65
C GLU A 58 29.01 -15.19 -26.73
N ASP A 59 28.48 -14.73 -27.86
CA ASP A 59 27.89 -13.37 -27.99
C ASP A 59 26.63 -13.16 -27.14
N LEU A 60 25.90 -14.26 -26.84
CA LEU A 60 24.77 -14.24 -25.92
C LEU A 60 25.22 -14.43 -24.44
N LYS A 61 26.41 -14.94 -24.21
CA LYS A 61 27.07 -15.00 -22.88
C LYS A 61 27.89 -13.73 -22.60
N LYS A 62 28.37 -13.05 -23.61
CA LYS A 62 28.79 -11.66 -23.49
C LYS A 62 27.50 -10.87 -23.33
N GLU A 63 27.15 -10.59 -22.06
CA GLU A 63 26.14 -9.58 -21.73
C GLU A 63 26.39 -8.37 -22.63
N PRO A 64 25.34 -7.78 -23.25
CA PRO A 64 25.50 -6.48 -23.86
C PRO A 64 26.12 -5.59 -22.79
N ASP A 65 27.21 -4.92 -23.12
CA ASP A 65 27.81 -3.86 -22.33
C ASP A 65 26.71 -2.79 -22.15
N ASN A 66 25.88 -3.05 -21.16
CA ASN A 66 24.82 -2.18 -20.75
C ASN A 66 25.45 -1.20 -19.78
N SER A 67 26.19 -0.22 -20.34
CA SER A 67 26.55 1.01 -19.64
C SER A 67 25.31 1.80 -19.17
N SER A 68 24.13 1.20 -19.21
CA SER A 68 22.88 1.60 -18.59
C SER A 68 22.31 0.51 -17.68
N LYS A 69 23.11 -0.34 -17.02
CA LYS A 69 22.68 -0.99 -15.79
C LYS A 69 22.47 0.12 -14.77
N LYS A 70 21.25 0.61 -14.71
CA LYS A 70 20.72 1.27 -13.53
C LYS A 70 21.11 0.33 -12.37
N ALA A 71 22.05 0.75 -11.52
CA ALA A 71 22.45 -0.06 -10.38
C ALA A 71 21.15 -0.49 -9.70
N GLU A 72 20.96 -1.80 -9.53
CA GLU A 72 19.82 -2.32 -8.78
C GLU A 72 19.78 -1.57 -7.46
N THR A 73 18.67 -0.93 -7.18
CA THR A 73 18.49 -0.22 -5.93
C THR A 73 18.57 -1.24 -4.78
N GLU A 74 18.95 -0.81 -3.59
CA GLU A 74 18.95 -1.69 -2.42
C GLU A 74 17.57 -2.32 -2.20
N GLU A 75 16.50 -1.59 -2.51
CA GLU A 75 15.12 -2.10 -2.50
C GLU A 75 14.88 -3.28 -3.45
N GLU A 76 15.42 -3.23 -4.66
CA GLU A 76 15.27 -4.33 -5.63
C GLU A 76 16.06 -5.57 -5.20
N LYS A 77 17.25 -5.38 -4.62
CA LYS A 77 18.07 -6.46 -4.05
C LYS A 77 17.38 -7.12 -2.86
N ASP A 78 16.83 -6.33 -1.95
CA ASP A 78 16.14 -6.81 -0.75
C ASP A 78 14.84 -7.54 -1.12
N THR A 79 14.08 -7.02 -2.09
CA THR A 79 12.87 -7.66 -2.60
C THR A 79 13.21 -9.02 -3.25
N ARG A 80 14.29 -9.07 -4.04
CA ARG A 80 14.77 -10.33 -4.64
C ARG A 80 15.28 -11.32 -3.59
N ALA A 81 16.03 -10.84 -2.59
CA ALA A 81 16.52 -11.67 -1.49
C ALA A 81 15.35 -12.28 -0.69
N PHE A 82 14.31 -11.49 -0.42
CA PHE A 82 13.09 -11.97 0.24
C PHE A 82 12.30 -12.96 -0.63
N ALA A 83 12.18 -12.72 -1.93
CA ALA A 83 11.57 -13.67 -2.87
C ALA A 83 12.33 -15.00 -2.90
N ASN A 84 13.67 -14.94 -2.92
CA ASN A 84 14.50 -16.14 -2.88
C ASN A 84 14.39 -16.87 -1.54
N TYR A 85 14.28 -16.15 -0.44
CA TYR A 85 14.01 -16.72 0.88
C TYR A 85 12.67 -17.46 0.92
N ILE A 86 11.60 -16.89 0.38
CA ILE A 86 10.29 -17.56 0.29
C ILE A 86 10.37 -18.82 -0.58
N ARG A 87 11.09 -18.77 -1.70
CA ARG A 87 11.25 -19.89 -2.65
C ARG A 87 12.23 -20.97 -2.22
N GLU A 88 12.95 -20.80 -1.10
CA GLU A 88 14.03 -21.70 -0.67
C GLU A 88 15.17 -21.84 -1.71
N ILE A 89 15.29 -20.88 -2.61
CA ILE A 89 16.36 -20.90 -3.61
C ILE A 89 17.67 -20.58 -2.90
N ARG A 90 18.58 -21.55 -2.85
CA ARG A 90 19.95 -21.38 -2.35
C ARG A 90 20.77 -20.59 -3.37
N GLY A 91 20.51 -19.30 -3.51
CA GLY A 91 21.31 -18.38 -4.30
C GLY A 91 22.27 -17.60 -3.41
N THR A 92 23.38 -17.17 -3.97
CA THR A 92 24.48 -16.45 -3.31
C THR A 92 24.11 -15.03 -2.79
N ALA A 93 22.87 -14.60 -2.94
CA ALA A 93 22.36 -13.42 -2.27
C ALA A 93 21.88 -13.81 -0.86
N ASN A 94 22.83 -14.10 0.02
CA ASN A 94 22.52 -14.22 1.43
C ASN A 94 21.97 -12.88 1.90
N LEU A 95 20.79 -12.91 2.51
CA LEU A 95 20.46 -11.96 3.54
C LEU A 95 21.59 -12.06 4.55
N THR A 96 22.55 -11.16 4.48
CA THR A 96 23.60 -11.02 5.50
C THR A 96 22.96 -10.41 6.73
N SER A 97 22.10 -11.15 7.33
CA SER A 97 21.73 -10.97 8.71
C SER A 97 22.56 -11.95 9.48
N ALA A 98 23.50 -11.43 10.19
CA ALA A 98 24.09 -12.14 11.29
C ALA A 98 22.94 -12.66 12.14
N ALA A 99 22.78 -13.98 12.13
CA ALA A 99 22.06 -14.81 13.09
C ALA A 99 20.65 -14.30 13.51
N ASN A 100 19.69 -15.13 13.23
CA ASN A 100 18.40 -15.23 13.89
C ASN A 100 17.22 -14.48 13.26
N GLY A 101 16.40 -15.28 12.63
CA GLY A 101 15.00 -14.96 12.37
C GLY A 101 14.78 -14.27 11.03
N ALA A 102 13.72 -14.67 10.41
CA ALA A 102 13.21 -14.13 9.16
C ALA A 102 12.68 -12.69 9.36
N VAL A 103 13.59 -11.75 9.56
CA VAL A 103 13.26 -10.32 9.62
C VAL A 103 13.17 -9.81 8.18
N ILE A 104 12.05 -9.19 7.85
CA ILE A 104 11.89 -8.51 6.57
C ILE A 104 12.86 -7.34 6.49
N PRO A 105 13.50 -7.14 5.33
CA PRO A 105 14.29 -5.95 5.11
C PRO A 105 13.47 -4.69 5.40
N LYS A 106 14.07 -3.72 6.07
CA LYS A 106 13.44 -2.44 6.44
C LYS A 106 12.81 -1.74 5.23
N THR A 107 13.44 -1.85 4.07
CA THR A 107 12.94 -1.32 2.80
C THR A 107 11.55 -1.84 2.38
N ILE A 108 11.20 -3.09 2.73
CA ILE A 108 9.87 -3.64 2.44
C ILE A 108 8.84 -3.11 3.42
N ALA A 109 9.18 -2.99 4.70
CA ALA A 109 8.32 -2.36 5.70
C ALA A 109 8.04 -0.89 5.34
N ASP A 110 9.08 -0.14 4.93
CA ASP A 110 8.96 1.24 4.46
C ASP A 110 8.06 1.36 3.21
N LYS A 111 8.11 0.40 2.28
CA LYS A 111 7.20 0.36 1.11
C LYS A 111 5.74 0.21 1.52
N ILE A 112 5.45 -0.64 2.50
CA ILE A 112 4.08 -0.83 2.98
C ILE A 112 3.58 0.45 3.66
N ILE A 113 4.37 1.07 4.53
CA ILE A 113 4.03 2.34 5.19
C ILE A 113 3.80 3.43 4.14
N LYS A 114 4.69 3.57 3.16
CA LYS A 114 4.53 4.52 2.05
C LYS A 114 3.23 4.29 1.29
N ARG A 115 2.86 3.02 1.06
CA ARG A 115 1.60 2.68 0.38
C ARG A 115 0.38 3.03 1.22
N VAL A 116 0.43 2.88 2.54
CA VAL A 116 -0.64 3.32 3.45
C VAL A 116 -0.83 4.83 3.35
N LEU A 117 0.26 5.61 3.36
CA LEU A 117 0.23 7.07 3.20
C LEU A 117 -0.35 7.50 1.83
N GLU A 118 -0.09 6.73 0.77
CA GLU A 118 -0.63 7.00 -0.57
C GLU A 118 -2.13 6.69 -0.69
N ILE A 119 -2.61 5.65 0.02
CA ILE A 119 -3.99 5.18 -0.08
C ILE A 119 -4.94 5.96 0.81
N SER A 120 -4.51 6.34 2.03
CA SER A 120 -5.38 7.01 3.00
C SER A 120 -4.96 8.47 3.25
N PRO A 121 -5.68 9.44 2.67
CA PRO A 121 -5.46 10.87 2.96
C PRO A 121 -5.63 11.19 4.44
N ILE A 122 -6.57 10.52 5.13
CA ILE A 122 -6.85 10.73 6.56
C ILE A 122 -5.61 10.41 7.40
N TYR A 123 -5.00 9.26 7.13
CA TYR A 123 -3.78 8.87 7.82
C TYR A 123 -2.61 9.80 7.46
N LYS A 124 -2.52 10.23 6.20
CA LYS A 124 -1.45 11.12 5.73
C LYS A 124 -1.49 12.49 6.41
N ASP A 125 -2.69 13.06 6.57
CA ASP A 125 -2.89 14.41 7.09
C ASP A 125 -2.95 14.45 8.64
N ALA A 126 -3.05 13.28 9.30
CA ALA A 126 -3.05 13.14 10.75
C ALA A 126 -1.68 13.50 11.37
N THR A 127 -1.69 13.84 12.64
CA THR A 127 -0.46 14.05 13.42
C THR A 127 0.10 12.71 13.89
N HIS A 128 1.35 12.40 13.52
CA HIS A 128 1.98 11.12 13.81
C HIS A 128 2.93 11.16 14.99
N TYR A 129 2.79 10.19 15.90
CA TYR A 129 3.67 9.96 17.05
C TYR A 129 4.31 8.58 16.96
N ASN A 130 5.62 8.52 16.71
CA ASN A 130 6.39 7.27 16.66
C ASN A 130 7.14 7.06 17.97
N VAL A 131 6.43 6.61 18.99
CA VAL A 131 6.97 6.41 20.34
C VAL A 131 6.51 5.07 20.89
N GLY A 132 7.44 4.28 21.43
CA GLY A 132 7.11 3.06 22.16
C GLY A 132 6.44 3.35 23.51
N GLY A 133 5.59 2.43 23.98
CA GLY A 133 4.88 2.58 25.25
C GLY A 133 3.69 3.56 25.17
N THR A 134 3.14 3.98 26.30
CA THR A 134 2.02 4.94 26.35
C THR A 134 2.57 6.37 26.33
N ILE A 135 2.00 7.24 25.48
CA ILE A 135 2.30 8.66 25.45
C ILE A 135 1.08 9.46 25.87
N SER A 136 1.29 10.45 26.73
CA SER A 136 0.26 11.41 27.15
C SER A 136 0.53 12.72 26.42
N VAL A 137 -0.36 13.10 25.50
CA VAL A 137 -0.24 14.32 24.70
C VAL A 137 -1.10 15.40 25.33
N PRO A 138 -0.50 16.49 25.86
CA PRO A 138 -1.26 17.61 26.39
C PRO A 138 -1.82 18.46 25.25
N TYR A 139 -3.07 18.85 25.34
CA TYR A 139 -3.67 19.83 24.45
C TYR A 139 -4.33 20.97 25.24
N TYR A 140 -4.42 22.15 24.60
CA TYR A 140 -5.06 23.29 25.16
C TYR A 140 -6.57 23.22 24.93
N ASP A 141 -7.35 23.18 26.01
CA ASP A 141 -8.79 23.09 25.97
C ASP A 141 -9.44 24.47 26.11
N GLU A 142 -9.68 25.12 24.99
CA GLU A 142 -10.29 26.47 24.97
C GLU A 142 -11.74 26.46 25.47
N SER A 143 -12.44 25.34 25.39
CA SER A 143 -13.81 25.24 25.91
C SER A 143 -13.89 25.26 27.43
N ALA A 144 -12.81 24.87 28.09
CA ALA A 144 -12.72 24.81 29.55
C ALA A 144 -12.13 26.09 30.18
N GLY A 145 -11.67 27.04 29.37
CA GLY A 145 -11.13 28.33 29.80
C GLY A 145 -10.07 28.86 28.83
N SER A 146 -10.12 30.12 28.50
CA SER A 146 -9.16 30.79 27.64
C SER A 146 -8.34 31.82 28.36
N ILE A 147 -7.12 32.04 27.89
CA ILE A 147 -6.30 33.16 28.32
C ILE A 147 -6.86 34.42 27.65
N THR A 148 -7.44 35.32 28.44
CA THR A 148 -8.01 36.56 27.90
C THR A 148 -7.02 37.70 28.06
N VAL A 149 -6.86 38.49 27.00
CA VAL A 149 -6.09 39.74 27.03
C VAL A 149 -7.04 40.87 27.38
N ALA A 150 -6.74 41.60 28.43
CA ALA A 150 -7.50 42.78 28.86
C ALA A 150 -6.61 44.04 28.85
N TYR A 151 -7.24 45.20 28.66
CA TYR A 151 -6.53 46.45 28.78
C TYR A 151 -6.04 46.66 30.21
N ALA A 152 -4.76 47.01 30.36
CA ALA A 152 -4.15 47.31 31.64
C ALA A 152 -4.13 48.82 31.89
N THR A 153 -4.36 49.20 33.14
CA THR A 153 -4.16 50.57 33.61
C THR A 153 -2.89 50.58 34.47
N GLU A 154 -2.09 51.65 34.38
CA GLU A 154 -0.88 51.78 35.19
C GLU A 154 -1.22 51.63 36.70
N PHE A 155 -0.37 50.88 37.40
CA PHE A 155 -0.47 50.59 38.84
C PHE A 155 -1.65 49.68 39.27
N GLN A 156 -2.38 49.05 38.34
CA GLN A 156 -3.36 48.02 38.66
C GLN A 156 -2.85 46.62 38.29
N ALA A 157 -3.10 45.66 39.18
CA ALA A 157 -2.76 44.27 38.92
C ALA A 157 -3.67 43.69 37.81
N LEU A 158 -3.07 43.00 36.83
CA LEU A 158 -3.80 42.25 35.83
C LEU A 158 -4.54 41.08 36.49
N THR A 159 -5.78 40.87 36.08
CA THR A 159 -6.53 39.68 36.46
C THR A 159 -5.93 38.48 35.72
N SER A 160 -5.38 37.50 36.43
CA SER A 160 -4.87 36.31 35.80
C SER A 160 -6.02 35.44 35.34
N THR A 161 -6.03 35.11 34.05
CA THR A 161 -6.89 34.07 33.50
C THR A 161 -6.01 32.87 33.13
N SER A 162 -6.37 31.69 33.58
CA SER A 162 -5.61 30.48 33.27
C SER A 162 -6.35 29.66 32.20
N GLY A 163 -5.67 29.37 31.11
CA GLY A 163 -6.14 28.32 30.19
C GLY A 163 -6.06 26.96 30.88
N LYS A 164 -6.94 26.04 30.47
CA LYS A 164 -6.93 24.68 30.96
C LYS A 164 -6.27 23.77 29.95
N TYR A 165 -5.35 22.96 30.46
CA TYR A 165 -4.73 21.91 29.67
C TYR A 165 -5.38 20.56 30.03
N SER A 166 -5.81 19.84 29.03
CA SER A 166 -6.23 18.45 29.11
C SER A 166 -5.19 17.57 28.44
N SER A 167 -5.21 16.27 28.67
CA SER A 167 -4.32 15.34 28.00
C SER A 167 -5.09 14.15 27.43
N ILE A 168 -4.62 13.66 26.32
CA ILE A 168 -5.06 12.37 25.76
C ILE A 168 -3.96 11.36 25.95
N ASP A 169 -4.34 10.15 26.35
CA ASP A 169 -3.41 9.03 26.48
C ASP A 169 -3.55 8.14 25.25
N LEU A 170 -2.46 8.01 24.49
CA LEU A 170 -2.33 7.09 23.38
C LEU A 170 -1.52 5.89 23.84
N SER A 171 -2.17 4.74 23.93
CA SER A 171 -1.55 3.45 24.20
C SER A 171 -1.13 2.76 22.91
N GLY A 172 -1.07 1.48 22.83
CA GLY A 172 -0.86 0.74 21.59
C GLY A 172 -1.76 -0.47 21.61
N PHE A 173 -2.44 -0.72 20.51
CA PHE A 173 -3.25 -1.91 20.31
C PHE A 173 -2.67 -2.73 19.18
N LEU A 174 -2.27 -3.96 19.49
CA LEU A 174 -1.68 -4.88 18.55
C LEU A 174 -2.75 -5.43 17.60
N ALA A 175 -2.53 -5.28 16.30
CA ALA A 175 -3.32 -5.89 15.25
C ALA A 175 -2.42 -6.70 14.31
N GLY A 176 -2.96 -7.76 13.72
CA GLY A 176 -2.18 -8.59 12.80
C GLY A 176 -3.00 -9.04 11.60
N ALA A 177 -2.31 -9.20 10.48
CA ALA A 177 -2.84 -9.77 9.25
C ALA A 177 -2.06 -11.04 8.91
N LEU A 178 -2.77 -12.11 8.53
CA LEU A 178 -2.18 -13.38 8.10
C LEU A 178 -2.63 -13.69 6.67
N THR A 179 -1.65 -13.93 5.79
CA THR A 179 -1.90 -14.38 4.42
C THR A 179 -1.24 -15.73 4.21
N LEU A 180 -1.98 -16.67 3.63
CA LEU A 180 -1.45 -18.00 3.25
C LEU A 180 -1.14 -18.01 1.76
N VAL A 181 0.07 -18.45 1.41
CA VAL A 181 0.56 -18.58 0.04
C VAL A 181 0.83 -20.06 -0.24
N SER A 182 0.23 -20.61 -1.30
CA SER A 182 0.47 -21.99 -1.68
C SER A 182 1.91 -22.20 -2.20
N LYS A 183 2.61 -23.21 -1.70
CA LYS A 183 3.94 -23.60 -2.20
C LYS A 183 3.92 -23.94 -3.69
N SER A 184 2.84 -24.53 -4.20
CA SER A 184 2.69 -24.81 -5.64
C SER A 184 2.64 -23.53 -6.46
N LEU A 185 1.98 -22.48 -5.96
CA LEU A 185 1.93 -21.18 -6.62
C LEU A 185 3.31 -20.53 -6.66
N VAL A 186 4.05 -20.58 -5.55
CA VAL A 186 5.42 -20.03 -5.46
C VAL A 186 6.37 -20.74 -6.43
N ASN A 187 6.25 -22.07 -6.58
CA ASN A 187 7.15 -22.86 -7.42
C ASN A 187 6.84 -22.77 -8.92
N ASN A 188 5.56 -22.59 -9.28
CA ASN A 188 5.11 -22.65 -10.67
C ASN A 188 4.81 -21.28 -11.30
N SER A 189 5.01 -20.18 -10.55
CA SER A 189 4.68 -18.83 -11.01
C SER A 189 5.92 -18.12 -11.53
N ASP A 190 5.80 -17.53 -12.72
CA ASP A 190 6.75 -16.56 -13.27
C ASP A 190 6.54 -15.15 -12.71
N PHE A 191 5.49 -14.95 -11.89
CA PHE A 191 5.16 -13.67 -11.27
C PHE A 191 5.91 -13.47 -9.95
N ASP A 192 6.21 -12.22 -9.64
CA ASP A 192 6.74 -11.83 -8.33
C ASP A 192 5.66 -11.92 -7.25
N ILE A 193 5.56 -13.09 -6.63
CA ILE A 193 4.59 -13.36 -5.56
C ILE A 193 4.84 -12.47 -4.34
N VAL A 194 6.08 -12.06 -4.10
CA VAL A 194 6.42 -11.18 -2.98
C VAL A 194 5.80 -9.81 -3.17
N ALA A 195 5.93 -9.24 -4.37
CA ALA A 195 5.30 -7.96 -4.69
C ALA A 195 3.77 -8.04 -4.53
N LEU A 196 3.15 -9.14 -4.98
CA LEU A 196 1.72 -9.36 -4.84
C LEU A 196 1.27 -9.48 -3.39
N VAL A 197 2.00 -10.21 -2.55
CA VAL A 197 1.70 -10.37 -1.12
C VAL A 197 1.85 -9.03 -0.40
N VAL A 198 2.93 -8.29 -0.64
CA VAL A 198 3.16 -6.97 -0.07
C VAL A 198 2.07 -5.99 -0.48
N GLU A 199 1.67 -5.97 -1.75
CA GLU A 199 0.59 -5.12 -2.24
C GLU A 199 -0.74 -5.42 -1.56
N ASN A 200 -1.14 -6.70 -1.50
CA ASN A 200 -2.39 -7.12 -0.86
C ASN A 200 -2.40 -6.83 0.64
N MET A 201 -1.29 -7.08 1.33
CA MET A 201 -1.16 -6.77 2.76
C MET A 201 -1.20 -5.26 3.00
N SER A 202 -0.54 -4.47 2.16
CA SER A 202 -0.56 -3.01 2.24
C SER A 202 -1.96 -2.44 2.08
N GLN A 203 -2.72 -2.94 1.10
CA GLN A 203 -4.10 -2.52 0.88
C GLN A 203 -5.02 -2.91 2.04
N ALA A 204 -4.90 -4.13 2.55
CA ALA A 204 -5.69 -4.59 3.68
C ALA A 204 -5.39 -3.76 4.94
N LEU A 205 -4.11 -3.48 5.19
CA LEU A 205 -3.68 -2.69 6.32
C LEU A 205 -4.12 -1.23 6.21
N ALA A 206 -3.98 -0.61 5.02
CA ALA A 206 -4.44 0.75 4.79
C ALA A 206 -5.94 0.90 5.06
N LYS A 207 -6.76 -0.05 4.59
CA LYS A 207 -8.20 -0.08 4.86
C LYS A 207 -8.49 -0.25 6.33
N TRP A 208 -7.77 -1.11 7.04
CA TRP A 208 -7.96 -1.32 8.47
C TRP A 208 -7.58 -0.06 9.26
N ILE A 209 -6.40 0.53 9.00
CA ILE A 209 -5.93 1.77 9.65
C ILE A 209 -6.94 2.90 9.45
N GLU A 210 -7.39 3.12 8.22
CA GLU A 210 -8.38 4.15 7.92
C GLU A 210 -9.71 3.87 8.65
N GLY A 211 -10.15 2.62 8.69
CA GLY A 211 -11.34 2.21 9.42
C GLY A 211 -11.26 2.50 10.92
N GLU A 212 -10.12 2.20 11.55
CA GLU A 212 -9.88 2.49 12.97
C GLU A 212 -9.71 3.99 13.24
N CYS A 213 -9.07 4.74 12.34
CA CYS A 213 -8.99 6.20 12.45
C CYS A 213 -10.37 6.85 12.43
N LEU A 214 -11.29 6.38 11.58
CA LEU A 214 -12.63 6.94 11.45
C LEU A 214 -13.59 6.46 12.55
N ASN A 215 -13.76 5.16 12.65
CA ASN A 215 -14.83 4.57 13.48
C ASN A 215 -14.32 4.12 14.86
N GLY A 216 -13.09 3.68 14.91
CA GLY A 216 -12.55 3.01 16.09
C GLY A 216 -13.21 1.67 16.40
N THR A 217 -12.68 0.98 17.38
CA THR A 217 -13.25 -0.26 17.93
C THR A 217 -13.44 -0.10 19.43
N SER A 218 -14.64 -0.39 19.92
CA SER A 218 -14.98 -0.28 21.34
C SER A 218 -13.95 -1.00 22.23
N SER A 219 -13.52 -0.34 23.29
CA SER A 219 -12.51 -0.80 24.26
C SER A 219 -11.09 -0.95 23.71
N LYS A 220 -10.83 -0.45 22.49
CA LYS A 220 -9.52 -0.39 21.85
C LYS A 220 -9.27 1.02 21.29
N ILE A 221 -8.98 1.13 20.01
CA ILE A 221 -8.77 2.40 19.33
C ILE A 221 -10.08 3.20 19.33
N LYS A 222 -10.06 4.44 19.77
CA LYS A 222 -11.27 5.29 19.82
C LYS A 222 -11.61 5.84 18.44
N GLY A 223 -10.60 6.22 17.65
CA GLY A 223 -10.78 6.89 16.39
C GLY A 223 -11.52 8.23 16.52
N ILE A 224 -11.95 8.81 15.41
CA ILE A 224 -12.72 10.06 15.41
C ILE A 224 -14.10 9.82 16.05
N ALA A 225 -14.80 8.78 15.64
CA ALA A 225 -16.18 8.52 16.09
C ALA A 225 -16.30 8.32 17.61
N GLY A 226 -15.29 7.73 18.25
CA GLY A 226 -15.26 7.45 19.68
C GLY A 226 -14.67 8.57 20.54
N SER A 227 -13.94 9.52 19.94
CA SER A 227 -13.25 10.61 20.67
C SER A 227 -13.82 12.00 20.40
N VAL A 228 -14.74 12.14 19.43
CA VAL A 228 -15.39 13.44 19.15
C VAL A 228 -16.26 13.86 20.33
N THR A 229 -16.15 15.14 20.72
CA THR A 229 -16.95 15.71 21.81
C THR A 229 -18.41 15.91 21.37
N PRO A 230 -19.37 15.91 22.31
CA PRO A 230 -20.78 16.14 21.98
C PRO A 230 -21.06 17.45 21.26
N GLU A 231 -20.29 18.50 21.56
CA GLU A 231 -20.41 19.84 20.97
C GLU A 231 -20.04 19.86 19.49
N MET A 232 -19.14 18.95 19.07
CA MET A 232 -18.69 18.80 17.68
C MET A 232 -19.51 17.73 16.91
N LYS A 233 -20.67 17.36 17.45
CA LYS A 233 -21.57 16.36 16.91
C LYS A 233 -22.90 16.93 16.50
N ILE A 234 -23.35 16.66 15.29
CA ILE A 234 -24.71 16.96 14.83
C ILE A 234 -25.48 15.65 14.65
N THR A 235 -26.70 15.64 15.13
CA THR A 235 -27.62 14.53 14.90
C THR A 235 -28.65 14.93 13.85
N THR A 236 -28.86 14.12 12.82
CA THR A 236 -29.86 14.40 11.79
C THR A 236 -31.26 14.40 12.34
N ALA A 237 -32.15 15.20 11.74
CA ALA A 237 -33.61 15.17 12.04
C ALA A 237 -34.25 13.86 11.54
N SER A 238 -33.74 13.31 10.42
CA SER A 238 -34.25 12.10 9.78
C SER A 238 -33.35 10.90 10.05
N GLU A 239 -33.91 9.71 10.12
CA GLU A 239 -33.20 8.43 10.25
C GLU A 239 -32.57 7.91 8.94
N THR A 240 -33.00 8.49 7.80
CA THR A 240 -32.66 7.97 6.46
C THR A 240 -32.17 9.03 5.49
N ALA A 241 -32.21 10.30 5.88
CA ALA A 241 -31.83 11.41 5.00
C ALA A 241 -31.03 12.47 5.76
N VAL A 242 -30.21 13.19 5.03
CA VAL A 242 -29.43 14.35 5.48
C VAL A 242 -29.93 15.56 4.70
N THR A 243 -30.10 16.70 5.37
CA THR A 243 -30.53 17.96 4.77
C THR A 243 -29.33 18.88 4.47
N ALA A 244 -29.56 19.89 3.63
CA ALA A 244 -28.57 20.93 3.34
C ALA A 244 -28.19 21.73 4.58
N ASP A 245 -29.19 22.07 5.40
CA ASP A 245 -28.98 22.86 6.63
C ASP A 245 -28.12 22.10 7.65
N GLU A 246 -28.29 20.78 7.74
CA GLU A 246 -27.44 19.92 8.58
C GLU A 246 -25.99 19.88 8.10
N LEU A 247 -25.75 19.92 6.78
CA LEU A 247 -24.40 19.98 6.20
C LEU A 247 -23.74 21.34 6.46
N ILE A 248 -24.48 22.43 6.34
CA ILE A 248 -24.00 23.77 6.68
C ILE A 248 -23.67 23.81 8.17
N SER A 249 -24.58 23.34 9.02
CA SER A 249 -24.35 23.33 10.47
C SER A 249 -23.14 22.48 10.85
N LEU A 250 -22.89 21.36 10.16
CA LEU A 250 -21.70 20.52 10.37
C LEU A 250 -20.42 21.29 10.04
N GLN A 251 -20.41 22.05 8.95
CA GLN A 251 -19.27 22.87 8.55
C GLN A 251 -18.98 23.97 9.56
N GLU A 252 -20.02 24.69 10.02
CA GLU A 252 -19.93 25.81 10.95
C GLU A 252 -19.47 25.40 12.37
N LEU A 253 -19.55 24.12 12.73
CA LEU A 253 -18.99 23.64 14.02
C LEU A 253 -17.48 23.76 14.07
N VAL A 254 -16.80 23.65 12.94
CA VAL A 254 -15.33 23.79 12.89
C VAL A 254 -14.98 25.26 12.77
N ALA A 255 -14.13 25.75 13.67
CA ALA A 255 -13.72 27.15 13.69
C ALA A 255 -13.06 27.58 12.36
N ASP A 256 -13.28 28.85 11.97
CA ASP A 256 -12.80 29.40 10.70
C ASP A 256 -11.29 29.23 10.51
N ASP A 257 -10.51 29.32 11.57
CA ASP A 257 -9.05 29.15 11.56
C ASP A 257 -8.61 27.75 11.05
N TYR A 258 -9.47 26.74 11.14
CA TYR A 258 -9.19 25.38 10.72
C TYR A 258 -9.89 24.99 9.40
N GLN A 259 -10.67 25.89 8.82
CA GLN A 259 -11.41 25.64 7.59
C GLN A 259 -10.53 25.45 6.36
N ASP A 260 -9.34 26.05 6.31
CA ASP A 260 -8.51 26.05 5.09
C ASP A 260 -8.14 24.64 4.60
N LYS A 261 -7.79 23.75 5.53
CA LYS A 261 -7.39 22.36 5.23
C LYS A 261 -8.51 21.36 5.43
N ALA A 262 -9.70 21.84 5.80
CA ALA A 262 -10.84 20.98 6.09
C ALA A 262 -11.45 20.39 4.82
N TYR A 263 -11.88 19.14 4.90
CA TYR A 263 -12.60 18.44 3.84
C TYR A 263 -13.65 17.49 4.42
N PHE A 264 -14.64 17.16 3.55
CA PHE A 264 -15.68 16.20 3.90
C PHE A 264 -15.21 14.77 3.62
N ILE A 265 -15.55 13.85 4.53
CA ILE A 265 -15.30 12.41 4.40
C ILE A 265 -16.62 11.68 4.55
N MET A 266 -16.96 10.87 3.56
CA MET A 266 -18.23 10.14 3.55
C MET A 266 -18.19 8.87 2.71
N ASN A 267 -19.18 8.01 2.86
CA ASN A 267 -19.34 6.83 2.02
C ASN A 267 -19.84 7.22 0.61
N LYS A 268 -19.50 6.39 -0.39
CA LYS A 268 -19.98 6.57 -1.78
C LYS A 268 -21.50 6.65 -1.89
N SER A 269 -22.23 5.87 -1.09
CA SER A 269 -23.71 5.91 -1.05
C SER A 269 -24.23 7.22 -0.46
N THR A 270 -23.61 7.71 0.61
CA THR A 270 -23.91 9.01 1.23
C THR A 270 -23.64 10.15 0.25
N ARG A 271 -22.48 10.15 -0.42
CA ARG A 271 -22.18 11.12 -1.48
C ARG A 271 -23.25 11.11 -2.59
N THR A 272 -23.70 9.94 -2.99
CA THR A 272 -24.76 9.83 -4.02
C THR A 272 -26.08 10.39 -3.52
N ALA A 273 -26.43 10.21 -2.24
CA ALA A 273 -27.61 10.80 -1.64
C ALA A 273 -27.53 12.34 -1.61
N ILE A 274 -26.39 12.88 -1.13
CA ILE A 274 -26.13 14.32 -1.07
C ILE A 274 -26.14 14.95 -2.48
N ARG A 275 -25.57 14.25 -3.48
CA ARG A 275 -25.58 14.73 -4.87
C ARG A 275 -26.98 14.92 -5.45
N LYS A 276 -27.98 14.22 -4.92
CA LYS A 276 -29.39 14.38 -5.33
C LYS A 276 -30.07 15.53 -4.62
N LEU A 277 -29.47 16.13 -3.59
CA LEU A 277 -30.02 17.32 -2.94
C LEU A 277 -29.95 18.51 -3.89
N LYS A 278 -31.06 19.26 -3.91
CA LYS A 278 -31.23 20.45 -4.76
C LYS A 278 -31.54 21.64 -3.88
N ASP A 279 -31.10 22.80 -4.34
CA ASP A 279 -31.54 24.08 -3.78
C ASP A 279 -32.99 24.40 -4.15
N GLY A 280 -33.54 25.51 -3.64
CA GLY A 280 -34.89 25.98 -3.96
C GLY A 280 -35.10 26.34 -5.43
N GLN A 281 -34.05 26.40 -6.24
CA GLN A 281 -34.09 26.71 -7.69
C GLN A 281 -33.86 25.45 -8.55
N GLY A 282 -33.63 24.29 -7.93
CA GLY A 282 -33.44 23.02 -8.60
C GLY A 282 -31.98 22.67 -8.96
N ASN A 283 -30.99 23.48 -8.55
CA ASN A 283 -29.59 23.20 -8.77
C ASN A 283 -29.09 22.18 -7.74
N TYR A 284 -28.11 21.36 -8.15
CA TYR A 284 -27.48 20.38 -7.25
C TYR A 284 -26.48 21.08 -6.32
N LEU A 285 -26.51 20.73 -5.04
CA LEU A 285 -25.63 21.30 -4.01
C LEU A 285 -24.19 20.76 -4.13
N LEU A 286 -24.02 19.50 -4.47
CA LEU A 286 -22.71 18.88 -4.67
C LEU A 286 -22.30 19.06 -6.13
N ASN A 287 -21.28 19.86 -6.36
CA ASN A 287 -20.76 20.14 -7.69
C ASN A 287 -19.62 19.17 -8.05
N LYS A 288 -19.54 18.84 -9.34
CA LYS A 288 -18.40 18.17 -9.90
C LYS A 288 -17.36 19.24 -10.25
N ASP A 289 -16.19 19.11 -9.65
CA ASP A 289 -15.10 20.05 -9.83
C ASP A 289 -13.86 19.29 -10.31
N PHE A 290 -13.32 19.70 -11.45
CA PHE A 290 -12.16 19.05 -12.05
C PHE A 290 -10.85 19.49 -11.39
N GLU A 291 -10.85 20.61 -10.66
CA GLU A 291 -9.68 21.11 -9.94
C GLU A 291 -9.58 20.53 -8.52
N ALA A 292 -10.69 20.04 -7.98
CA ALA A 292 -10.71 19.43 -6.65
C ALA A 292 -9.91 18.11 -6.61
N PRO A 293 -9.17 17.83 -5.55
CA PRO A 293 -8.32 16.64 -5.43
C PRO A 293 -9.04 15.31 -5.71
N TRP A 294 -10.34 15.24 -5.40
CA TRP A 294 -11.17 14.03 -5.57
C TRP A 294 -12.36 14.25 -6.52
N GLY A 295 -12.36 15.34 -7.28
CA GLY A 295 -13.33 15.62 -8.33
C GLY A 295 -14.72 16.05 -7.86
N TYR A 296 -14.90 16.38 -6.57
CA TYR A 296 -16.16 16.86 -6.01
C TYR A 296 -15.91 17.90 -4.93
N THR A 297 -16.71 18.97 -4.95
CA THR A 297 -16.75 20.00 -3.92
C THR A 297 -18.15 20.13 -3.34
N LEU A 298 -18.24 20.28 -2.02
CA LEU A 298 -19.44 20.52 -1.25
C LEU A 298 -19.23 21.75 -0.38
N LEU A 299 -20.08 22.74 -0.53
CA LEU A 299 -19.95 24.02 0.24
C LEU A 299 -18.55 24.63 0.14
N GLY A 300 -17.93 24.55 -1.05
CA GLY A 300 -16.58 25.09 -1.29
C GLY A 300 -15.41 24.25 -0.76
N LYS A 301 -15.67 23.07 -0.18
CA LYS A 301 -14.63 22.18 0.37
C LYS A 301 -14.57 20.84 -0.39
N PRO A 302 -13.38 20.22 -0.50
CA PRO A 302 -13.21 18.93 -1.17
C PRO A 302 -13.99 17.81 -0.47
N VAL A 303 -14.42 16.79 -1.23
CA VAL A 303 -15.13 15.62 -0.71
C VAL A 303 -14.32 14.36 -0.97
N TYR A 304 -13.78 13.77 0.08
CA TYR A 304 -13.15 12.46 0.04
C TYR A 304 -14.17 11.35 0.25
N THR A 305 -14.06 10.27 -0.52
CA THR A 305 -14.98 9.14 -0.43
C THR A 305 -14.25 7.91 0.07
N SER A 306 -14.64 7.42 1.25
CA SER A 306 -14.10 6.19 1.84
C SER A 306 -15.18 5.12 1.99
N GLU A 307 -14.83 3.88 1.68
CA GLU A 307 -15.70 2.73 1.94
C GLU A 307 -15.77 2.39 3.44
N ASN A 308 -14.80 2.83 4.23
CA ASN A 308 -14.77 2.63 5.68
C ASN A 308 -15.74 3.53 6.44
N CYS A 309 -16.22 4.63 5.80
CA CYS A 309 -17.33 5.42 6.33
C CYS A 309 -18.62 4.61 6.26
N LYS A 310 -19.41 4.66 7.34
CA LYS A 310 -20.71 4.01 7.37
C LYS A 310 -21.71 4.79 6.52
N PRO A 311 -22.60 4.10 5.78
CA PRO A 311 -23.65 4.77 5.02
C PRO A 311 -24.69 5.44 5.94
N ILE A 312 -25.54 6.31 5.37
CA ILE A 312 -26.68 6.90 6.07
C ILE A 312 -27.60 5.77 6.54
N ALA A 313 -27.57 5.48 7.84
CA ALA A 313 -28.45 4.54 8.52
C ALA A 313 -28.50 4.90 10.00
N LYS A 314 -29.56 4.50 10.69
CA LYS A 314 -29.80 4.79 12.11
C LYS A 314 -28.55 4.59 12.98
N GLY A 315 -28.19 5.61 13.73
CA GLY A 315 -27.07 5.59 14.66
C GLY A 315 -25.66 5.59 14.06
N ASN A 316 -25.53 5.66 12.73
CA ASN A 316 -24.25 5.69 12.06
C ASN A 316 -23.67 7.11 12.02
N ASN A 317 -22.36 7.21 12.21
CA ASN A 317 -21.60 8.41 11.87
C ASN A 317 -21.39 8.40 10.34
N ALA A 318 -22.20 9.15 9.62
CA ALA A 318 -22.29 9.07 8.17
C ALA A 318 -21.36 10.04 7.45
N ILE A 319 -21.03 11.17 8.08
CA ILE A 319 -20.19 12.22 7.50
C ILE A 319 -19.24 12.74 8.57
N PHE A 320 -17.98 12.88 8.21
CA PHE A 320 -16.94 13.55 9.00
C PHE A 320 -16.49 14.79 8.25
N TYR A 321 -16.23 15.86 8.97
CA TYR A 321 -15.76 17.12 8.39
C TYR A 321 -14.67 17.73 9.28
N GLY A 322 -13.64 18.26 8.68
CA GLY A 322 -12.61 19.01 9.40
C GLY A 322 -11.20 18.83 8.84
N ASP A 323 -10.25 19.42 9.57
CA ASP A 323 -8.81 19.26 9.35
C ASP A 323 -8.30 18.03 10.11
N MET A 324 -7.87 17.02 9.35
CA MET A 324 -7.41 15.74 9.92
C MET A 324 -6.11 15.87 10.71
N SER A 325 -5.41 17.01 10.67
CA SER A 325 -4.29 17.27 11.59
C SER A 325 -4.71 17.34 13.07
N GLY A 326 -6.02 17.40 13.35
CA GLY A 326 -6.58 17.27 14.70
C GLY A 326 -6.66 15.84 15.21
N LEU A 327 -6.38 14.84 14.37
CA LEU A 327 -6.32 13.43 14.74
C LEU A 327 -4.87 13.05 15.06
N ALA A 328 -4.61 12.59 16.29
CA ALA A 328 -3.34 12.02 16.68
C ALA A 328 -3.34 10.51 16.37
N VAL A 329 -2.36 10.06 15.63
CA VAL A 329 -2.14 8.64 15.33
C VAL A 329 -0.77 8.25 15.88
N LYS A 330 -0.78 7.28 16.77
CA LYS A 330 0.44 6.71 17.32
C LYS A 330 0.71 5.35 16.69
N VAL A 331 1.94 5.16 16.23
CA VAL A 331 2.46 3.87 15.78
C VAL A 331 3.64 3.53 16.67
N SER A 332 3.52 2.44 17.46
CA SER A 332 4.52 2.08 18.48
C SER A 332 5.72 1.37 17.91
N GLU A 333 5.51 0.53 16.91
CA GLU A 333 6.56 -0.24 16.23
C GLU A 333 6.32 -0.19 14.73
N ASP A 334 7.42 -0.14 13.98
CA ASP A 334 7.39 -0.38 12.55
C ASP A 334 6.79 -1.75 12.29
N MET A 335 6.03 -1.87 11.21
CA MET A 335 5.37 -3.11 10.86
C MET A 335 6.37 -4.26 10.79
N ASN A 336 6.15 -5.28 11.62
CA ASN A 336 6.92 -6.51 11.60
C ASN A 336 6.16 -7.56 10.79
N ILE A 337 6.81 -8.08 9.74
CA ILE A 337 6.24 -9.17 8.94
C ILE A 337 7.13 -10.41 9.13
N GLU A 338 6.52 -11.55 9.36
CA GLU A 338 7.20 -12.83 9.55
C GLU A 338 6.69 -13.88 8.56
N VAL A 339 7.60 -14.76 8.13
CA VAL A 339 7.23 -15.90 7.28
C VAL A 339 7.19 -17.18 8.10
N LEU A 340 6.00 -17.73 8.25
CA LEU A 340 5.72 -18.95 9.01
C LEU A 340 5.82 -20.16 8.06
N ARG A 341 6.92 -20.91 8.12
CA ARG A 341 7.16 -22.06 7.23
C ARG A 341 6.68 -23.37 7.83
N GLU A 342 6.90 -23.56 9.11
CA GLU A 342 6.65 -24.84 9.81
C GLU A 342 5.18 -25.02 10.14
N LYS A 343 4.51 -23.95 10.58
CA LYS A 343 3.12 -23.98 11.06
C LYS A 343 2.12 -24.47 10.01
N TYR A 344 2.39 -24.24 8.73
CA TYR A 344 1.50 -24.58 7.61
C TYR A 344 2.13 -25.58 6.63
N ALA A 345 3.16 -26.31 7.06
CA ALA A 345 3.85 -27.30 6.24
C ALA A 345 2.94 -28.47 5.84
N ASP A 346 2.04 -28.86 6.73
CA ASP A 346 1.00 -29.88 6.52
C ASP A 346 -0.04 -29.49 5.47
N GLN A 347 -0.26 -28.19 5.29
CA GLN A 347 -1.19 -27.63 4.29
C GLN A 347 -0.53 -27.28 2.96
N HIS A 348 0.74 -27.63 2.76
CA HIS A 348 1.54 -27.24 1.59
C HIS A 348 1.50 -25.74 1.31
N ALA A 349 1.51 -24.92 2.37
CA ALA A 349 1.42 -23.48 2.31
C ALA A 349 2.55 -22.80 3.10
N LEU A 350 2.77 -21.53 2.81
CA LEU A 350 3.59 -20.60 3.58
C LEU A 350 2.66 -19.55 4.19
N GLY A 351 2.80 -19.27 5.49
CA GLY A 351 2.09 -18.17 6.13
C GLY A 351 2.96 -16.91 6.13
N VAL A 352 2.40 -15.79 5.71
CA VAL A 352 3.01 -14.47 5.90
C VAL A 352 2.14 -13.71 6.89
N ILE A 353 2.69 -13.35 8.04
CA ILE A 353 1.98 -12.63 9.08
C ILE A 353 2.60 -11.24 9.24
N GLY A 354 1.75 -10.22 9.29
CA GLY A 354 2.14 -8.85 9.58
C GLY A 354 1.52 -8.38 10.89
N TRP A 355 2.29 -7.71 11.72
CA TRP A 355 1.85 -7.11 12.96
C TRP A 355 2.00 -5.59 12.88
N VAL A 356 1.05 -4.86 13.46
CA VAL A 356 1.11 -3.42 13.67
C VAL A 356 0.54 -3.09 15.04
N GLU A 357 1.19 -2.19 15.74
CA GLU A 357 0.69 -1.66 17.01
C GLU A 357 0.42 -0.17 16.84
N MET A 358 -0.86 0.23 16.96
CA MET A 358 -1.27 1.62 16.80
C MET A 358 -2.37 2.02 17.76
N ASP A 359 -2.53 3.34 17.92
CA ASP A 359 -3.68 3.98 18.56
C ASP A 359 -4.03 5.27 17.82
N ALA A 360 -5.30 5.67 17.86
CA ALA A 360 -5.77 6.89 17.22
C ALA A 360 -6.87 7.56 18.06
N GLN A 361 -6.70 8.85 18.32
CA GLN A 361 -7.66 9.66 19.07
C GLN A 361 -7.60 11.12 18.62
N ILE A 362 -8.70 11.86 18.73
CA ILE A 362 -8.71 13.30 18.46
C ILE A 362 -7.85 14.02 19.53
N GLU A 363 -6.84 14.76 19.06
CA GLU A 363 -5.99 15.62 19.87
C GLU A 363 -6.62 17.01 20.06
N ASN A 364 -7.15 17.58 18.96
CA ASN A 364 -7.83 18.86 18.99
C ASN A 364 -9.30 18.70 18.55
N ALA A 365 -10.19 18.75 19.52
CA ALA A 365 -11.62 18.54 19.28
C ALA A 365 -12.25 19.60 18.35
N GLN A 366 -11.72 20.84 18.32
CA GLN A 366 -12.29 21.93 17.52
C GLN A 366 -12.07 21.79 16.02
N LYS A 367 -11.15 20.88 15.59
CA LYS A 367 -10.77 20.69 14.19
C LYS A 367 -11.69 19.71 13.45
N ILE A 368 -12.42 18.86 14.15
CA ILE A 368 -13.14 17.74 13.53
C ILE A 368 -14.57 17.69 14.06
N SER A 369 -15.54 17.72 13.16
CA SER A 369 -16.95 17.56 13.44
C SER A 369 -17.53 16.30 12.79
N VAL A 370 -18.59 15.76 13.38
CA VAL A 370 -19.20 14.49 12.95
C VAL A 370 -20.71 14.61 12.85
N LEU A 371 -21.28 14.16 11.73
CA LEU A 371 -22.73 14.04 11.56
C LEU A 371 -23.15 12.59 11.83
N THR A 372 -23.96 12.42 12.86
CA THR A 372 -24.53 11.15 13.28
C THR A 372 -26.02 11.09 12.85
N VAL A 373 -26.40 9.98 12.26
CA VAL A 373 -27.80 9.76 11.86
C VAL A 373 -28.62 9.41 13.10
N LYS A 374 -29.79 10.04 13.21
CA LYS A 374 -30.73 9.82 14.32
C LYS A 374 -31.02 8.34 14.56
N THR A 375 -31.06 7.93 15.82
CA THR A 375 -31.32 6.54 16.24
C THR A 375 -32.80 6.21 16.41
N SER A 376 -33.60 7.16 16.87
CA SER A 376 -35.07 7.03 17.09
C SER A 376 -35.66 8.41 17.33
#